data_fc6e0807efee6904616677bc32a8d37e
#
_entry.id   fc6e0807efee6904616677bc32a8d37e
#
_cell.length_a   1.000
_cell.length_b   1.000
_cell.length_c   1.000
_cell.angle_alpha   90.00
_cell.angle_beta   90.00
_cell.angle_gamma   90.00
#
_symmetry.space_group_name_H-M   'P 1'
#
loop_
_entity.id
_entity.type
_entity.pdbx_description
1 polymer ?
#
loop_
_entity_poly.entity_id
_entity_poly.type
_entity_poly.pdbx_seq_one_letter_code
_entity_poly.pdbx_strand_id
1 'polypeptide(L)'
;KKIPFQEIDKTDHQISFYASTKKSTESLAHSYSSLWKLPITMLRFFTVYGPYGRPDMAYFKFTKNILKGKKIDIFNRGKMYRDYTYIDDITDGIYKLLNKAPSLNSKKKFKNDSLSSVAPFRILNIGNTKKIYLLDFINTLEKELGKKIKKNYMPMQKGDVHSTLSDSSLLKRITGYNPKTNYKIGIKKFIKWYLNYYH
;
A
#
# COMPACT_ATOMS: atom_id res chain seq x y z
N LYS A 1 8.25 -2.98 -16.10
CA LYS A 1 6.96 -3.56 -15.64
C LYS A 1 5.84 -2.58 -15.98
N LYS A 2 4.69 -3.12 -16.43
CA LYS A 2 3.49 -2.32 -16.72
C LYS A 2 2.94 -1.73 -15.43
N ILE A 3 2.59 -0.46 -15.43
CA ILE A 3 1.89 0.24 -14.34
C ILE A 3 0.69 1.00 -14.95
N PRO A 4 -0.43 1.12 -14.21
CA PRO A 4 -0.67 0.62 -12.85
C PRO A 4 -0.75 -0.92 -12.77
N PHE A 5 -0.46 -1.48 -11.58
CA PHE A 5 -0.57 -2.91 -11.30
C PHE A 5 -2.04 -3.31 -11.15
N GLN A 6 -2.44 -4.36 -11.86
CA GLN A 6 -3.78 -4.91 -11.80
C GLN A 6 -3.80 -6.23 -11.00
N GLU A 7 -4.95 -6.60 -10.46
CA GLU A 7 -5.11 -7.83 -9.68
C GLU A 7 -4.83 -9.08 -10.51
N ILE A 8 -5.13 -9.03 -11.81
CA ILE A 8 -4.95 -10.13 -12.76
C ILE A 8 -3.52 -10.23 -13.34
N ASP A 9 -2.64 -9.27 -13.00
CA ASP A 9 -1.26 -9.32 -13.48
C ASP A 9 -0.56 -10.58 -12.91
N LYS A 10 0.17 -11.29 -13.78
CA LYS A 10 0.95 -12.46 -13.39
C LYS A 10 2.01 -12.09 -12.36
N THR A 11 2.04 -12.83 -11.26
CA THR A 11 2.96 -12.65 -10.15
C THR A 11 3.69 -13.95 -9.82
N ASP A 12 4.18 -14.68 -10.85
CA ASP A 12 4.74 -16.00 -10.68
C ASP A 12 6.26 -15.99 -10.40
N HIS A 13 6.93 -14.88 -10.76
CA HIS A 13 8.37 -14.71 -10.56
C HIS A 13 8.67 -13.68 -9.46
N GLN A 14 8.86 -14.16 -8.24
CA GLN A 14 9.12 -13.32 -7.08
C GLN A 14 10.60 -12.94 -7.00
N ILE A 15 10.89 -11.66 -6.79
CA ILE A 15 12.26 -11.12 -6.71
C ILE A 15 12.78 -10.97 -5.28
N SER A 16 11.98 -11.34 -4.28
CA SER A 16 12.36 -11.32 -2.86
C SER A 16 11.61 -12.37 -2.07
N PHE A 17 12.20 -12.86 -0.97
CA PHE A 17 11.55 -13.80 -0.04
C PHE A 17 10.23 -13.22 0.51
N TYR A 18 10.20 -11.93 0.84
CA TYR A 18 8.97 -11.26 1.28
C TYR A 18 7.87 -11.37 0.22
N ALA A 19 8.16 -11.11 -1.04
CA ALA A 19 7.18 -11.25 -2.11
C ALA A 19 6.70 -12.70 -2.25
N SER A 20 7.59 -13.68 -2.11
CA SER A 20 7.25 -15.11 -2.12
C SER A 20 6.29 -15.47 -0.98
N THR A 21 6.55 -15.03 0.26
CA THR A 21 5.65 -15.30 1.38
C THR A 21 4.26 -14.70 1.16
N LYS A 22 4.18 -13.49 0.60
CA LYS A 22 2.89 -12.85 0.29
C LYS A 22 2.12 -13.59 -0.80
N LYS A 23 2.82 -14.04 -1.85
CA LYS A 23 2.20 -14.85 -2.90
C LYS A 23 1.73 -16.21 -2.38
N SER A 24 2.53 -16.86 -1.53
CA SER A 24 2.14 -18.13 -0.88
C SER A 24 0.88 -17.95 -0.03
N THR A 25 0.73 -16.83 0.69
CA THR A 25 -0.47 -16.53 1.47
C THR A 25 -1.71 -16.42 0.59
N GLU A 26 -1.63 -15.84 -0.62
CA GLU A 26 -2.74 -15.80 -1.57
C GLU A 26 -3.16 -17.21 -2.00
N SER A 27 -2.19 -18.08 -2.30
CA SER A 27 -2.44 -19.46 -2.73
C SER A 27 -3.06 -20.29 -1.60
N LEU A 28 -2.53 -20.18 -0.38
CA LEU A 28 -3.09 -20.83 0.80
C LEU A 28 -4.53 -20.39 1.07
N ALA A 29 -4.80 -19.09 1.06
CA ALA A 29 -6.13 -18.54 1.26
C ALA A 29 -7.13 -19.00 0.19
N HIS A 30 -6.69 -19.12 -1.07
CA HIS A 30 -7.52 -19.68 -2.14
C HIS A 30 -7.86 -21.15 -1.88
N SER A 31 -6.88 -21.95 -1.43
CA SER A 31 -7.10 -23.37 -1.11
C SER A 31 -8.09 -23.52 0.06
N TYR A 32 -7.96 -22.74 1.11
CA TYR A 32 -8.92 -22.69 2.23
C TYR A 32 -10.32 -22.31 1.74
N SER A 33 -10.42 -21.27 0.93
CA SER A 33 -11.70 -20.86 0.34
C SER A 33 -12.32 -21.96 -0.51
N SER A 34 -11.52 -22.68 -1.29
CA SER A 34 -12.01 -23.77 -2.14
C SER A 34 -12.50 -24.98 -1.35
N LEU A 35 -11.72 -25.42 -0.34
CA LEU A 35 -12.03 -26.63 0.44
C LEU A 35 -13.22 -26.40 1.39
N TRP A 36 -13.22 -25.32 2.12
CA TRP A 36 -14.21 -25.06 3.17
C TRP A 36 -15.26 -24.01 2.79
N LYS A 37 -15.28 -23.57 1.53
CA LYS A 37 -16.25 -22.59 0.99
C LYS A 37 -16.26 -21.28 1.77
N LEU A 38 -15.12 -20.92 2.38
CA LEU A 38 -14.97 -19.67 3.12
C LEU A 38 -14.94 -18.48 2.14
N PRO A 39 -15.80 -17.47 2.32
CA PRO A 39 -15.76 -16.26 1.50
C PRO A 39 -14.55 -15.40 1.87
N ILE A 40 -13.54 -15.36 1.00
CA ILE A 40 -12.28 -14.67 1.25
C ILE A 40 -12.05 -13.55 0.22
N THR A 41 -11.80 -12.36 0.71
CA THR A 41 -11.23 -11.26 -0.08
C THR A 41 -9.81 -10.97 0.40
N MET A 42 -8.81 -11.23 -0.46
CA MET A 42 -7.42 -10.88 -0.20
C MET A 42 -7.15 -9.46 -0.66
N LEU A 43 -6.48 -8.67 0.20
CA LEU A 43 -6.13 -7.28 -0.11
C LEU A 43 -4.63 -7.14 -0.37
N ARG A 44 -4.28 -6.57 -1.52
CA ARG A 44 -2.93 -6.15 -1.86
C ARG A 44 -2.79 -4.67 -1.51
N PHE A 45 -2.21 -4.42 -0.34
CA PHE A 45 -1.94 -3.06 0.12
C PHE A 45 -0.75 -2.45 -0.61
N PHE A 46 -0.91 -1.20 -1.05
CA PHE A 46 0.21 -0.37 -1.49
C PHE A 46 0.84 0.32 -0.27
N THR A 47 1.55 1.43 -0.43
CA THR A 47 2.26 2.02 0.70
C THR A 47 1.30 2.76 1.63
N VAL A 48 0.84 2.07 2.66
CA VAL A 48 0.00 2.67 3.71
C VAL A 48 0.86 3.51 4.64
N TYR A 49 0.36 4.70 5.01
CA TYR A 49 0.99 5.58 5.98
C TYR A 49 -0.05 6.29 6.86
N GLY A 50 0.35 6.73 8.03
CA GLY A 50 -0.54 7.43 8.98
C GLY A 50 -0.24 7.08 10.42
N PRO A 51 -1.10 7.54 11.36
CA PRO A 51 -1.05 7.17 12.78
C PRO A 51 -1.00 5.66 12.99
N TYR A 52 -0.36 5.23 14.09
CA TYR A 52 -0.18 3.82 14.47
C TYR A 52 0.54 2.96 13.42
N GLY A 53 1.26 3.60 12.50
CA GLY A 53 2.04 2.91 11.49
C GLY A 53 3.24 2.17 12.06
N ARG A 54 3.73 1.16 11.33
CA ARG A 54 4.87 0.36 11.74
C ARG A 54 6.16 1.20 11.81
N PRO A 55 6.96 1.11 12.90
CA PRO A 55 8.17 1.91 13.08
C PRO A 55 9.30 1.61 12.08
N ASP A 56 9.26 0.45 11.40
CA ASP A 56 10.21 0.06 10.37
C ASP A 56 9.93 0.66 8.98
N MET A 57 8.78 1.30 8.80
CA MET A 57 8.44 1.97 7.54
C MET A 57 9.27 3.24 7.32
N ALA A 58 9.56 3.53 6.04
CA ALA A 58 10.44 4.64 5.65
C ALA A 58 9.98 6.00 6.23
N TYR A 59 8.70 6.35 6.12
CA TYR A 59 8.19 7.62 6.61
C TYR A 59 8.34 7.77 8.13
N PHE A 60 8.21 6.67 8.86
CA PHE A 60 8.39 6.63 10.31
C PHE A 60 9.87 6.83 10.69
N LYS A 61 10.78 6.09 10.03
CA LYS A 61 12.23 6.23 10.20
C LYS A 61 12.71 7.63 9.85
N PHE A 62 12.19 8.21 8.76
CA PHE A 62 12.52 9.58 8.35
C PHE A 62 12.11 10.58 9.42
N THR A 63 10.86 10.51 9.90
CA THR A 63 10.37 11.40 10.97
C THR A 63 11.24 11.29 12.23
N LYS A 64 11.52 10.08 12.70
CA LYS A 64 12.38 9.83 13.86
C LYS A 64 13.78 10.43 13.67
N ASN A 65 14.38 10.26 12.49
CA ASN A 65 15.73 10.75 12.22
C ASN A 65 15.76 12.28 12.03
N ILE A 66 14.74 12.87 11.40
CA ILE A 66 14.62 14.33 11.30
C ILE A 66 14.58 14.95 12.70
N LEU A 67 13.74 14.44 13.59
CA LEU A 67 13.62 14.96 14.95
C LEU A 67 14.92 14.84 15.75
N LYS A 68 15.66 13.75 15.54
CA LYS A 68 16.98 13.49 16.21
C LYS A 68 18.17 14.15 15.50
N GLY A 69 17.96 14.92 14.42
CA GLY A 69 19.05 15.51 13.63
C GLY A 69 19.98 14.49 12.94
N LYS A 70 19.53 13.23 12.80
CA LYS A 70 20.29 12.16 12.15
C LYS A 70 20.10 12.16 10.64
N LYS A 71 21.10 11.64 9.91
CA LYS A 71 21.00 11.45 8.44
C LYS A 71 19.92 10.41 8.12
N ILE A 72 19.29 10.56 6.94
CA ILE A 72 18.45 9.51 6.33
C ILE A 72 19.12 8.95 5.07
N ASP A 73 19.00 7.63 4.88
CA ASP A 73 19.39 6.98 3.65
C ASP A 73 18.27 7.06 2.62
N ILE A 74 18.60 7.60 1.45
CA ILE A 74 17.69 7.79 0.33
C ILE A 74 18.15 6.89 -0.81
N PHE A 75 17.50 5.73 -0.93
CA PHE A 75 17.83 4.74 -1.95
C PHE A 75 17.45 5.23 -3.35
N ASN A 76 18.12 4.63 -4.35
CA ASN A 76 18.02 5.01 -5.76
C ASN A 76 18.19 6.53 -5.98
N ARG A 77 19.04 7.17 -5.16
CA ARG A 77 19.25 8.63 -5.19
C ARG A 77 17.94 9.44 -5.12
N GLY A 78 16.90 8.89 -4.48
CA GLY A 78 15.58 9.49 -4.38
C GLY A 78 14.69 9.35 -5.63
N LYS A 79 15.19 8.78 -6.71
CA LYS A 79 14.44 8.60 -7.98
C LYS A 79 13.44 7.44 -7.87
N MET A 80 12.49 7.57 -6.95
CA MET A 80 11.48 6.55 -6.65
C MET A 80 10.10 7.18 -6.52
N TYR A 81 9.10 6.41 -6.94
CA TYR A 81 7.70 6.78 -6.82
C TYR A 81 6.95 5.71 -6.03
N ARG A 82 6.03 6.13 -5.16
CA ARG A 82 5.16 5.22 -4.43
C ARG A 82 3.71 5.70 -4.49
N ASP A 83 2.82 4.75 -4.47
CA ASP A 83 1.40 4.97 -4.21
C ASP A 83 1.22 5.02 -2.69
N TYR A 84 1.20 6.23 -2.13
CA TYR A 84 0.97 6.44 -0.70
C TYR A 84 -0.51 6.59 -0.43
N THR A 85 -1.04 5.75 0.44
CA THR A 85 -2.46 5.77 0.83
C THR A 85 -2.58 6.02 2.34
N TYR A 86 -3.36 7.01 2.71
CA TYR A 86 -3.57 7.36 4.11
C TYR A 86 -4.42 6.31 4.82
N ILE A 87 -4.11 6.04 6.10
CA ILE A 87 -4.74 4.94 6.86
C ILE A 87 -6.26 5.03 6.92
N ASP A 88 -6.85 6.22 7.07
CA ASP A 88 -8.31 6.37 7.13
C ASP A 88 -8.98 5.98 5.80
N ASP A 89 -8.35 6.27 4.66
CA ASP A 89 -8.85 5.84 3.35
C ASP A 89 -8.79 4.31 3.22
N ILE A 90 -7.76 3.67 3.78
CA ILE A 90 -7.64 2.20 3.80
C ILE A 90 -8.73 1.58 4.66
N THR A 91 -8.95 2.09 5.87
CA THR A 91 -9.99 1.57 6.78
C THR A 91 -11.40 1.75 6.21
N ASP A 92 -11.69 2.88 5.55
CA ASP A 92 -12.94 3.09 4.80
C ASP A 92 -13.13 2.04 3.71
N GLY A 93 -12.05 1.76 2.94
CA GLY A 93 -12.08 0.72 1.89
C GLY A 93 -12.36 -0.68 2.45
N ILE A 94 -11.73 -1.04 3.56
CA ILE A 94 -11.98 -2.33 4.24
C ILE A 94 -13.41 -2.40 4.78
N TYR A 95 -13.87 -1.35 5.45
CA TYR A 95 -15.23 -1.29 6.00
C TYR A 95 -16.29 -1.49 4.92
N LYS A 96 -16.14 -0.84 3.76
CA LYS A 96 -17.04 -1.00 2.62
C LYS A 96 -17.06 -2.41 2.02
N LEU A 97 -16.02 -3.22 2.27
CA LEU A 97 -15.93 -4.60 1.79
C LEU A 97 -16.66 -5.60 2.70
N LEU A 98 -16.96 -5.28 3.96
CA LEU A 98 -17.56 -6.22 4.91
C LEU A 98 -18.83 -6.89 4.34
N ASN A 99 -19.65 -6.14 3.64
CA ASN A 99 -20.90 -6.63 3.03
C ASN A 99 -20.75 -6.98 1.53
N LYS A 100 -19.51 -7.18 1.04
CA LYS A 100 -19.20 -7.47 -0.38
C LYS A 100 -18.33 -8.72 -0.55
N ALA A 101 -18.36 -9.61 0.43
CA ALA A 101 -17.64 -10.87 0.35
C ALA A 101 -18.09 -11.71 -0.88
N PRO A 102 -17.18 -12.38 -1.58
CA PRO A 102 -17.54 -13.25 -2.69
C PRO A 102 -18.32 -14.48 -2.18
N SER A 103 -19.25 -14.99 -2.98
CA SER A 103 -19.97 -16.24 -2.71
C SER A 103 -19.75 -17.23 -3.84
N LEU A 104 -20.13 -18.49 -3.66
CA LEU A 104 -20.08 -19.52 -4.70
C LEU A 104 -20.91 -19.13 -5.94
N ASN A 105 -22.00 -18.42 -5.74
CA ASN A 105 -22.89 -17.96 -6.82
C ASN A 105 -22.46 -16.62 -7.42
N SER A 106 -21.35 -16.01 -6.92
CA SER A 106 -20.85 -14.77 -7.48
C SER A 106 -20.37 -14.98 -8.91
N LYS A 107 -20.76 -14.09 -9.80
CA LYS A 107 -20.29 -14.07 -11.20
C LYS A 107 -19.35 -12.91 -11.43
N LYS A 108 -18.39 -13.09 -12.34
CA LYS A 108 -17.55 -11.96 -12.79
C LYS A 108 -18.43 -10.91 -13.46
N LYS A 109 -18.43 -9.71 -12.90
CA LYS A 109 -19.19 -8.56 -13.41
C LYS A 109 -18.36 -7.62 -14.29
N PHE A 110 -17.04 -7.77 -14.26
CA PHE A 110 -16.11 -6.86 -14.92
C PHE A 110 -15.05 -7.61 -15.70
N LYS A 111 -14.53 -7.04 -16.78
CA LYS A 111 -13.55 -7.67 -17.67
C LYS A 111 -12.29 -8.18 -16.94
N ASN A 112 -11.80 -7.43 -15.95
CA ASN A 112 -10.60 -7.76 -15.17
C ASN A 112 -10.93 -8.13 -13.72
N ASP A 113 -12.10 -8.76 -13.48
CA ASP A 113 -12.48 -9.24 -12.16
C ASP A 113 -11.60 -10.42 -11.74
N SER A 114 -10.96 -10.31 -10.60
CA SER A 114 -10.11 -11.32 -9.99
C SER A 114 -10.89 -12.42 -9.26
N LEU A 115 -12.22 -12.42 -9.36
CA LEU A 115 -13.07 -13.46 -8.77
C LEU A 115 -12.67 -14.84 -9.28
N SER A 116 -12.43 -15.79 -8.36
CA SER A 116 -12.18 -17.18 -8.70
C SER A 116 -13.42 -17.83 -9.33
N SER A 117 -13.20 -18.73 -10.29
CA SER A 117 -14.25 -19.52 -10.91
C SER A 117 -14.62 -20.78 -10.11
N VAL A 118 -13.81 -21.15 -9.10
CA VAL A 118 -13.92 -22.43 -8.38
C VAL A 118 -14.06 -22.26 -6.85
N ALA A 119 -13.93 -21.03 -6.35
CA ALA A 119 -13.99 -20.73 -4.93
C ALA A 119 -14.65 -19.38 -4.67
N PRO A 120 -15.25 -19.11 -3.50
CA PRO A 120 -15.72 -17.80 -3.10
C PRO A 120 -14.54 -16.91 -2.69
N PHE A 121 -13.64 -16.63 -3.64
CA PHE A 121 -12.36 -15.99 -3.43
C PHE A 121 -12.14 -14.84 -4.42
N ARG A 122 -11.62 -13.73 -3.93
CA ARG A 122 -11.26 -12.58 -4.75
C ARG A 122 -9.99 -11.90 -4.22
N ILE A 123 -9.17 -11.34 -5.12
CA ILE A 123 -8.05 -10.47 -4.79
C ILE A 123 -8.41 -9.05 -5.18
N LEU A 124 -8.10 -8.05 -4.35
CA LEU A 124 -8.32 -6.64 -4.63
C LEU A 124 -7.09 -5.82 -4.29
N ASN A 125 -6.72 -4.91 -5.19
CA ASN A 125 -5.77 -3.86 -4.87
C ASN A 125 -6.45 -2.77 -4.05
N ILE A 126 -5.75 -2.28 -3.04
CA ILE A 126 -6.19 -1.12 -2.26
C ILE A 126 -5.05 -0.09 -2.17
N GLY A 127 -5.25 1.04 -2.83
CA GLY A 127 -4.27 2.12 -2.95
C GLY A 127 -4.94 3.42 -3.40
N ASN A 128 -4.16 4.50 -3.46
CA ASN A 128 -4.64 5.84 -3.80
C ASN A 128 -4.64 6.12 -5.32
N THR A 129 -4.04 5.22 -6.12
CA THR A 129 -3.90 5.39 -7.58
C THR A 129 -3.16 6.67 -8.00
N LYS A 130 -2.30 7.20 -7.13
CA LYS A 130 -1.51 8.40 -7.39
C LYS A 130 -0.03 8.15 -7.11
N LYS A 131 0.81 8.52 -8.06
CA LYS A 131 2.26 8.50 -7.90
C LYS A 131 2.73 9.70 -7.10
N ILE A 132 3.42 9.45 -5.99
CA ILE A 132 4.07 10.50 -5.20
C ILE A 132 5.59 10.26 -5.31
N TYR A 133 6.33 11.30 -5.67
CA TYR A 133 7.78 11.26 -5.71
C TYR A 133 8.35 11.23 -4.29
N LEU A 134 9.33 10.35 -4.05
CA LEU A 134 9.88 10.15 -2.69
C LEU A 134 10.43 11.44 -2.08
N LEU A 135 11.13 12.25 -2.89
CA LEU A 135 11.69 13.51 -2.37
C LEU A 135 10.61 14.54 -2.04
N ASP A 136 9.48 14.57 -2.77
CA ASP A 136 8.36 15.45 -2.42
C ASP A 136 7.71 15.03 -1.10
N PHE A 137 7.62 13.72 -0.87
CA PHE A 137 7.15 13.18 0.41
C PHE A 137 8.07 13.60 1.56
N ILE A 138 9.41 13.47 1.39
CA ILE A 138 10.41 13.86 2.37
C ILE A 138 10.38 15.37 2.61
N ASN A 139 10.32 16.19 1.54
CA ASN A 139 10.24 17.64 1.66
C ASN A 139 9.00 18.09 2.44
N THR A 140 7.90 17.35 2.29
CA THR A 140 6.67 17.62 3.08
C THR A 140 6.88 17.27 4.56
N LEU A 141 7.57 16.16 4.89
CA LEU A 141 7.94 15.85 6.27
C LEU A 141 8.84 16.93 6.89
N GLU A 142 9.86 17.39 6.14
CA GLU A 142 10.75 18.49 6.59
C GLU A 142 9.96 19.76 6.90
N LYS A 143 9.02 20.11 6.01
CA LYS A 143 8.17 21.29 6.18
C LYS A 143 7.29 21.20 7.43
N GLU A 144 6.60 20.07 7.61
CA GLU A 144 5.68 19.88 8.74
C GLU A 144 6.42 19.77 10.09
N LEU A 145 7.68 19.30 10.08
CA LEU A 145 8.53 19.23 11.28
C LEU A 145 9.34 20.49 11.55
N GLY A 146 9.35 21.47 10.62
CA GLY A 146 10.15 22.69 10.73
C GLY A 146 11.67 22.42 10.75
N LYS A 147 12.13 21.25 10.28
CA LYS A 147 13.53 20.84 10.36
C LYS A 147 14.00 20.26 9.02
N LYS A 148 15.20 20.68 8.59
CA LYS A 148 15.89 20.08 7.43
C LYS A 148 16.65 18.82 7.83
N ILE A 149 16.70 17.84 6.94
CA ILE A 149 17.40 16.59 7.18
C ILE A 149 18.66 16.47 6.32
N LYS A 150 19.70 15.87 6.88
CA LYS A 150 20.89 15.46 6.13
C LYS A 150 20.56 14.20 5.32
N LYS A 151 20.65 14.28 3.99
CA LYS A 151 20.31 13.21 3.04
C LYS A 151 21.58 12.47 2.63
N ASN A 152 21.60 11.16 2.83
CA ASN A 152 22.63 10.26 2.32
C ASN A 152 22.05 9.50 1.12
N TYR A 153 22.54 9.80 -0.08
CA TYR A 153 22.02 9.21 -1.32
C TYR A 153 22.71 7.88 -1.60
N MET A 154 21.93 6.81 -1.57
CA MET A 154 22.36 5.44 -1.77
C MET A 154 21.96 4.89 -3.15
N PRO A 155 22.67 3.88 -3.68
CA PRO A 155 22.20 3.12 -4.83
C PRO A 155 20.87 2.41 -4.53
N MET A 156 20.23 1.86 -5.54
CA MET A 156 18.99 1.11 -5.38
C MET A 156 19.22 -0.18 -4.59
N GLN A 157 18.34 -0.49 -3.65
CA GLN A 157 18.38 -1.76 -2.91
C GLN A 157 18.00 -2.93 -3.84
N LYS A 158 18.69 -4.07 -3.66
CA LYS A 158 18.32 -5.33 -4.35
C LYS A 158 16.90 -5.75 -3.92
N GLY A 159 16.08 -6.13 -4.88
CA GLY A 159 14.69 -6.56 -4.63
C GLY A 159 13.68 -5.44 -4.43
N ASP A 160 14.08 -4.17 -4.42
CA ASP A 160 13.14 -3.04 -4.41
C ASP A 160 12.69 -2.67 -5.84
N VAL A 161 11.62 -1.91 -5.94
CA VAL A 161 11.03 -1.48 -7.22
C VAL A 161 11.08 0.03 -7.38
N HIS A 162 11.36 0.48 -8.61
CA HIS A 162 11.48 1.90 -8.94
C HIS A 162 10.17 2.67 -8.71
N SER A 163 9.03 2.07 -9.05
CA SER A 163 7.73 2.73 -8.97
C SER A 163 6.64 1.73 -8.61
N THR A 164 5.72 2.13 -7.75
CA THR A 164 4.47 1.41 -7.49
C THR A 164 3.28 2.32 -7.77
N LEU A 165 2.26 1.78 -8.42
CA LEU A 165 0.99 2.45 -8.67
C LEU A 165 -0.10 1.39 -8.72
N SER A 166 -1.12 1.52 -7.86
CA SER A 166 -2.27 0.62 -7.85
C SER A 166 -3.23 0.93 -8.99
N ASP A 167 -3.84 -0.10 -9.55
CA ASP A 167 -5.15 0.01 -10.16
C ASP A 167 -6.18 -0.48 -9.13
N SER A 168 -6.85 0.45 -8.44
CA SER A 168 -7.91 0.14 -7.47
C SER A 168 -9.31 0.26 -8.09
N SER A 169 -9.41 0.24 -9.42
CA SER A 169 -10.66 0.42 -10.15
C SER A 169 -11.68 -0.69 -9.87
N LEU A 170 -11.20 -1.94 -9.66
CA LEU A 170 -12.06 -3.05 -9.31
C LEU A 170 -12.69 -2.84 -7.92
N LEU A 171 -11.90 -2.47 -6.92
CA LEU A 171 -12.38 -2.12 -5.58
C LEU A 171 -13.40 -0.98 -5.63
N LYS A 172 -13.10 0.08 -6.39
CA LYS A 172 -14.03 1.21 -6.59
C LYS A 172 -15.36 0.76 -7.18
N ARG A 173 -15.35 -0.10 -8.19
CA ARG A 173 -16.59 -0.62 -8.83
C ARG A 173 -17.42 -1.48 -7.89
N ILE A 174 -16.78 -2.26 -7.01
CA ILE A 174 -17.48 -3.13 -6.06
C ILE A 174 -18.06 -2.35 -4.88
N THR A 175 -17.35 -1.32 -4.39
CA THR A 175 -17.63 -0.70 -3.09
C THR A 175 -17.90 0.80 -3.14
N GLY A 176 -17.63 1.46 -4.25
CA GLY A 176 -17.60 2.92 -4.31
C GLY A 176 -16.34 3.52 -3.64
N TYR A 177 -15.31 2.70 -3.34
CA TYR A 177 -14.06 3.18 -2.75
C TYR A 177 -13.47 4.35 -3.54
N ASN A 178 -13.17 5.43 -2.84
CA ASN A 178 -12.59 6.63 -3.43
C ASN A 178 -11.69 7.32 -2.40
N PRO A 179 -10.39 7.05 -2.38
CA PRO A 179 -9.46 7.67 -1.44
C PRO A 179 -9.38 9.17 -1.71
N LYS A 180 -9.59 9.98 -0.68
CA LYS A 180 -9.71 11.44 -0.79
C LYS A 180 -8.55 12.19 -0.14
N THR A 181 -7.80 11.53 0.75
CA THR A 181 -6.79 12.20 1.55
C THR A 181 -5.59 12.59 0.68
N ASN A 182 -5.35 13.91 0.55
CA ASN A 182 -4.12 14.41 -0.04
C ASN A 182 -2.94 14.03 0.86
N TYR A 183 -1.83 13.54 0.25
CA TYR A 183 -0.67 13.06 1.02
C TYR A 183 -0.07 14.13 1.95
N LYS A 184 -0.12 15.42 1.58
CA LYS A 184 0.36 16.52 2.43
C LYS A 184 -0.49 16.64 3.70
N ILE A 185 -1.82 16.52 3.56
CA ILE A 185 -2.75 16.51 4.71
C ILE A 185 -2.52 15.28 5.57
N GLY A 186 -2.36 14.10 4.96
CA GLY A 186 -2.08 12.86 5.68
C GLY A 186 -0.76 12.91 6.45
N ILE A 187 0.30 13.49 5.87
CA ILE A 187 1.59 13.72 6.56
C ILE A 187 1.39 14.64 7.77
N LYS A 188 0.67 15.75 7.62
CA LYS A 188 0.38 16.67 8.73
C LYS A 188 -0.34 15.97 9.88
N LYS A 189 -1.36 15.15 9.59
CA LYS A 189 -2.07 14.35 10.59
C LYS A 189 -1.14 13.32 11.26
N PHE A 190 -0.29 12.63 10.47
CA PHE A 190 0.68 11.69 11.00
C PHE A 190 1.69 12.37 11.93
N ILE A 191 2.27 13.50 11.54
CA ILE A 191 3.22 14.25 12.36
C ILE A 191 2.58 14.73 13.66
N LYS A 192 1.36 15.27 13.61
CA LYS A 192 0.61 15.67 14.82
C LYS A 192 0.46 14.49 15.79
N TRP A 193 0.04 13.33 15.28
CA TRP A 193 -0.08 12.12 16.09
C TRP A 193 1.29 11.67 16.62
N TYR A 194 2.33 11.68 15.79
CA TYR A 194 3.66 11.23 16.17
C TYR A 194 4.23 12.04 17.32
N LEU A 195 4.13 13.38 17.24
CA LEU A 195 4.60 14.27 18.30
C LEU A 195 3.81 14.07 19.60
N ASN A 196 2.49 13.93 19.54
CA ASN A 196 1.68 13.69 20.73
C ASN A 196 1.92 12.32 21.39
N TYR A 197 2.34 11.32 20.62
CA TYR A 197 2.52 9.96 21.12
C TYR A 197 3.94 9.69 21.61
N TYR A 198 4.96 10.35 21.03
CA TYR A 198 6.38 10.09 21.32
C TYR A 198 7.10 11.26 22.00
N HIS A 199 6.46 12.40 22.15
CA HIS A 199 6.98 13.61 22.78
C HIS A 199 5.94 14.25 23.71
#